data_1e5e4af7e98b3cc4a66717cdeb2b01d1
#
_entry.id   1e5e4af7e98b3cc4a66717cdeb2b01d1
#
_cell.length_a   1.000
_cell.length_b   1.000
_cell.length_c   1.000
_cell.angle_alpha   90.00
_cell.angle_beta   90.00
_cell.angle_gamma   90.00
#
_symmetry.space_group_name_H-M   'P 1'
#
loop_
_entity.id
_entity.type
_entity.pdbx_description
1 polymer ?
#
loop_
_entity_poly.entity_id
_entity_poly.type
_entity_poly.pdbx_seq_one_letter_code
_entity_poly.pdbx_strand_id
1 'polypeptide(L)'
;MKPGLRTTRWIPLAGVLALLLAGAPSIAQPRGQNEEFQYRWQLGNFLGSIAGLFLPNHGDGSLTFKPVGDGHLRSELTITSNAAKQGEYFRYGSEIDAHTLRPIKAWSSYAWRGRSNSKEEPIEQAGVLDIAAGIYSIRQDPPTQQRRMEIWSDGKVYPVVVMPLGVDRRRSASGKAVDLRHFSIRGVDLPDRERWKGKLDLWLSRDEAATPVEILLSRNLADVHLELK
;
A
#
# COMPACT_ATOMS: atom_id res chain seq x y z
N MET A 1 92.79 -10.80 -17.06
CA MET A 1 91.74 -11.12 -16.07
C MET A 1 90.82 -9.91 -15.89
N LYS A 2 89.61 -9.96 -16.38
CA LYS A 2 88.64 -8.88 -16.23
C LYS A 2 87.38 -9.42 -15.50
N PRO A 3 86.87 -8.83 -14.42
CA PRO A 3 85.68 -9.27 -13.75
C PRO A 3 84.45 -8.80 -14.45
N GLY A 4 83.45 -9.66 -14.61
CA GLY A 4 82.14 -9.41 -15.27
C GLY A 4 81.22 -8.60 -14.41
N LEU A 5 80.59 -7.61 -15.03
CA LEU A 5 79.48 -6.86 -14.47
C LEU A 5 78.23 -7.71 -14.44
N ARG A 6 77.64 -7.89 -13.27
CA ARG A 6 76.31 -8.44 -13.10
C ARG A 6 75.28 -7.28 -13.19
N THR A 7 74.50 -7.28 -14.22
CA THR A 7 73.36 -6.38 -14.35
C THR A 7 72.17 -6.89 -13.55
N THR A 8 71.83 -6.21 -12.49
CA THR A 8 70.62 -6.44 -11.70
C THR A 8 69.43 -5.85 -12.41
N ARG A 9 68.52 -6.71 -12.90
CA ARG A 9 67.22 -6.27 -13.48
C ARG A 9 66.27 -5.88 -12.37
N TRP A 10 65.87 -4.62 -12.32
CA TRP A 10 64.78 -4.13 -11.51
C TRP A 10 63.48 -4.46 -12.21
N ILE A 11 62.60 -5.23 -11.55
CA ILE A 11 61.21 -5.45 -11.96
C ILE A 11 60.37 -4.39 -11.25
N PRO A 12 59.66 -3.52 -11.96
CA PRO A 12 58.72 -2.64 -11.30
C PRO A 12 57.47 -3.43 -10.89
N LEU A 13 57.23 -3.54 -9.59
CA LEU A 13 55.95 -3.99 -9.04
C LEU A 13 54.90 -2.92 -9.36
N ALA A 14 54.13 -3.13 -10.43
CA ALA A 14 52.93 -2.40 -10.68
C ALA A 14 51.87 -2.86 -9.66
N GLY A 15 51.70 -2.07 -8.60
CA GLY A 15 50.65 -2.28 -7.63
C GLY A 15 49.29 -2.05 -8.27
N VAL A 16 48.55 -3.14 -8.45
CA VAL A 16 47.12 -3.06 -8.82
C VAL A 16 46.36 -2.60 -7.58
N LEU A 17 46.09 -1.29 -7.53
CA LEU A 17 45.20 -0.71 -6.54
C LEU A 17 43.73 -1.03 -7.00
N ALA A 18 43.23 -2.21 -6.57
CA ALA A 18 41.84 -2.53 -6.73
C ALA A 18 41.02 -1.61 -5.80
N LEU A 19 40.44 -0.54 -6.35
CA LEU A 19 39.41 0.23 -5.70
C LEU A 19 38.19 -0.69 -5.50
N LEU A 20 38.05 -1.24 -4.31
CA LEU A 20 36.81 -1.78 -3.80
C LEU A 20 35.85 -0.58 -3.65
N LEU A 21 35.08 -0.29 -4.68
CA LEU A 21 33.86 0.48 -4.56
C LEU A 21 32.90 -0.39 -3.71
N ALA A 22 33.07 -0.30 -2.40
CA ALA A 22 32.04 -0.72 -1.47
C ALA A 22 30.83 0.15 -1.79
N GLY A 23 29.84 -0.44 -2.48
CA GLY A 23 28.53 0.18 -2.64
C GLY A 23 28.07 0.59 -1.26
N ALA A 24 27.99 1.89 -1.00
CA ALA A 24 27.37 2.39 0.20
C ALA A 24 25.98 1.77 0.26
N PRO A 25 25.56 1.19 1.42
CA PRO A 25 24.20 0.74 1.56
C PRO A 25 23.34 1.95 1.24
N SER A 26 22.48 1.82 0.21
CA SER A 26 21.43 2.80 -0.07
C SER A 26 20.64 2.90 1.23
N ILE A 27 20.85 3.96 1.99
CA ILE A 27 20.02 4.28 3.14
C ILE A 27 18.67 4.54 2.52
N ALA A 28 17.79 3.53 2.56
CA ALA A 28 16.40 3.69 2.18
C ALA A 28 15.91 4.94 2.92
N GLN A 29 15.55 5.97 2.17
CA GLN A 29 14.99 7.18 2.76
C GLN A 29 13.83 6.73 3.66
N PRO A 30 13.76 7.23 4.91
CA PRO A 30 12.67 6.85 5.78
C PRO A 30 11.38 7.20 5.07
N ARG A 31 10.59 6.18 4.74
CA ARG A 31 9.24 6.29 4.21
C ARG A 31 8.38 6.91 5.31
N GLY A 32 8.35 8.21 5.40
CA GLY A 32 7.68 9.01 6.42
C GLY A 32 7.47 10.42 5.94
N GLN A 33 7.79 10.66 4.66
CA GLN A 33 7.47 11.90 4.00
C GLN A 33 5.98 11.90 3.64
N ASN A 34 5.41 13.09 3.56
CA ASN A 34 4.04 13.30 3.13
C ASN A 34 3.82 12.69 1.72
N GLU A 35 3.17 11.53 1.67
CA GLU A 35 2.88 10.82 0.43
C GLU A 35 1.39 10.94 0.12
N GLU A 36 1.08 11.20 -1.14
CA GLU A 36 -0.28 11.28 -1.63
C GLU A 36 -0.38 10.60 -3.00
N PHE A 37 -1.26 9.61 -3.11
CA PHE A 37 -1.55 8.88 -4.34
C PHE A 37 -2.94 9.23 -4.80
N GLN A 38 -3.08 9.74 -6.02
CA GLN A 38 -4.36 10.13 -6.62
C GLN A 38 -4.83 9.04 -7.58
N TYR A 39 -6.09 8.65 -7.44
CA TYR A 39 -6.70 7.57 -8.23
C TYR A 39 -7.90 8.09 -9.01
N ARG A 40 -8.18 7.40 -10.11
CA ARG A 40 -9.53 7.29 -10.66
C ARG A 40 -10.14 5.99 -10.17
N TRP A 41 -11.40 6.00 -9.81
CA TRP A 41 -12.09 4.77 -9.50
C TRP A 41 -13.27 4.56 -10.44
N GLN A 42 -13.61 3.31 -10.66
CA GLN A 42 -14.78 2.85 -11.39
C GLN A 42 -15.38 1.64 -10.70
N LEU A 43 -16.71 1.49 -10.84
CA LEU A 43 -17.38 0.26 -10.44
C LEU A 43 -17.10 -0.83 -11.48
N GLY A 44 -16.54 -1.95 -11.00
CA GLY A 44 -16.46 -3.21 -11.72
C GLY A 44 -17.70 -4.07 -11.46
N ASN A 45 -17.96 -5.00 -12.37
CA ASN A 45 -18.96 -6.05 -12.33
C ASN A 45 -20.35 -5.80 -12.91
N PHE A 46 -20.96 -6.92 -13.31
CA PHE A 46 -22.24 -7.06 -13.98
C PHE A 46 -23.40 -6.40 -13.22
N LEU A 47 -23.45 -6.52 -11.90
CA LEU A 47 -24.47 -5.85 -11.09
C LEU A 47 -24.23 -4.33 -11.02
N GLY A 48 -22.99 -3.88 -11.16
CA GLY A 48 -22.63 -2.47 -11.35
C GLY A 48 -23.22 -1.89 -12.62
N SER A 49 -23.38 -2.66 -13.68
CA SER A 49 -23.97 -2.16 -14.95
C SER A 49 -25.45 -1.86 -14.82
N ILE A 50 -26.22 -2.62 -14.06
CA ILE A 50 -27.63 -2.35 -13.80
C ILE A 50 -27.78 -1.29 -12.70
N ALA A 51 -26.98 -1.37 -11.65
CA ALA A 51 -26.94 -0.35 -10.59
C ALA A 51 -26.34 0.97 -11.10
N GLY A 52 -25.47 0.96 -12.08
CA GLY A 52 -24.85 2.13 -12.72
C GLY A 52 -25.84 3.06 -13.41
N LEU A 53 -27.07 2.61 -13.70
CA LEU A 53 -28.17 3.49 -14.09
C LEU A 53 -28.59 4.43 -12.95
N PHE A 54 -28.30 4.08 -11.70
CA PHE A 54 -28.75 4.79 -10.51
C PHE A 54 -27.63 5.15 -9.53
N LEU A 55 -26.42 4.62 -9.73
CA LEU A 55 -25.24 4.85 -8.89
C LEU A 55 -24.17 5.56 -9.69
N PRO A 56 -23.40 6.48 -9.08
CA PRO A 56 -22.15 6.93 -9.69
C PRO A 56 -21.27 5.69 -9.95
N ASN A 57 -20.78 5.60 -11.16
CA ASN A 57 -19.96 4.47 -11.61
C ASN A 57 -18.46 4.79 -11.68
N HIS A 58 -18.10 6.05 -11.40
CA HIS A 58 -16.73 6.54 -11.42
C HIS A 58 -16.53 7.76 -10.50
N GLY A 59 -15.31 8.06 -10.19
CA GLY A 59 -14.92 9.21 -9.38
C GLY A 59 -13.44 9.29 -9.13
N ASP A 60 -13.08 10.06 -8.11
CA ASP A 60 -11.70 10.25 -7.67
C ASP A 60 -11.46 9.55 -6.33
N GLY A 61 -10.25 9.05 -6.16
CA GLY A 61 -9.78 8.48 -4.90
C GLY A 61 -8.46 9.09 -4.51
N SER A 62 -8.15 9.06 -3.22
CA SER A 62 -6.82 9.39 -2.71
C SER A 62 -6.41 8.45 -1.59
N LEU A 63 -5.14 8.09 -1.57
CA LEU A 63 -4.51 7.39 -0.46
C LEU A 63 -3.36 8.27 0.04
N THR A 64 -3.42 8.67 1.31
CA THR A 64 -2.44 9.59 1.88
C THR A 64 -1.76 8.98 3.09
N PHE A 65 -0.47 9.30 3.27
CA PHE A 65 0.32 8.99 4.43
C PHE A 65 1.04 10.27 4.86
N LYS A 66 0.64 10.84 6.00
CA LYS A 66 1.11 12.17 6.45
C LYS A 66 1.66 12.10 7.87
N PRO A 67 2.91 12.51 8.11
CA PRO A 67 3.40 12.71 9.47
C PRO A 67 2.54 13.74 10.18
N VAL A 68 2.15 13.45 11.43
CA VAL A 68 1.30 14.35 12.26
C VAL A 68 1.98 14.79 13.56
N GLY A 69 3.31 14.68 13.63
CA GLY A 69 4.12 15.00 14.79
C GLY A 69 4.41 13.77 15.66
N ASP A 70 5.30 13.93 16.63
CA ASP A 70 5.64 12.95 17.67
C ASP A 70 5.91 11.50 17.19
N GLY A 71 6.38 11.34 15.95
CA GLY A 71 6.62 10.03 15.35
C GLY A 71 5.35 9.32 14.86
N HIS A 72 4.22 10.01 14.83
CA HIS A 72 2.95 9.45 14.35
C HIS A 72 2.77 9.66 12.84
N LEU A 73 2.03 8.76 12.23
CA LEU A 73 1.63 8.79 10.85
C LEU A 73 0.10 8.70 10.75
N ARG A 74 -0.49 9.62 10.01
CA ARG A 74 -1.89 9.55 9.62
C ARG A 74 -2.00 8.91 8.25
N SER A 75 -2.71 7.81 8.16
CA SER A 75 -3.08 7.15 6.91
C SER A 75 -4.55 7.37 6.61
N GLU A 76 -4.90 7.64 5.34
CA GLU A 76 -6.30 7.82 4.95
C GLU A 76 -6.54 7.41 3.49
N LEU A 77 -7.56 6.60 3.27
CA LEU A 77 -8.12 6.28 1.96
C LEU A 77 -9.46 6.99 1.81
N THR A 78 -9.57 7.85 0.82
CA THR A 78 -10.81 8.58 0.50
C THR A 78 -11.27 8.21 -0.91
N ILE A 79 -12.56 8.00 -1.08
CA ILE A 79 -13.22 7.71 -2.36
C ILE A 79 -14.37 8.70 -2.49
N THR A 80 -14.39 9.50 -3.57
CA THR A 80 -15.40 10.53 -3.81
C THR A 80 -16.09 10.28 -5.14
N SER A 81 -17.36 10.59 -5.21
CA SER A 81 -18.14 10.49 -6.44
C SER A 81 -18.01 11.77 -7.29
N ASN A 82 -17.79 11.62 -8.59
CA ASN A 82 -17.85 12.73 -9.56
C ASN A 82 -19.27 13.00 -10.08
N ALA A 83 -20.27 12.25 -9.62
CA ALA A 83 -21.65 12.54 -9.97
C ALA A 83 -22.09 13.91 -9.44
N ALA A 84 -23.05 14.54 -10.11
CA ALA A 84 -23.53 15.90 -9.86
C ALA A 84 -24.03 16.20 -8.42
N LYS A 85 -24.02 15.22 -7.54
CA LYS A 85 -24.27 15.36 -6.10
C LYS A 85 -22.95 15.53 -5.38
N GLN A 86 -22.53 16.77 -5.23
CA GLN A 86 -21.40 17.16 -4.42
C GLN A 86 -21.55 16.62 -2.99
N GLY A 87 -20.46 16.07 -2.44
CA GLY A 87 -20.40 15.65 -1.04
C GLY A 87 -20.58 14.16 -0.78
N GLU A 88 -20.70 13.33 -1.80
CA GLU A 88 -20.70 11.87 -1.59
C GLU A 88 -19.27 11.34 -1.48
N TYR A 89 -18.98 10.66 -0.36
CA TYR A 89 -17.65 10.11 -0.08
C TYR A 89 -17.70 8.89 0.82
N PHE A 90 -16.63 8.10 0.77
CA PHE A 90 -16.23 7.12 1.77
C PHE A 90 -14.83 7.45 2.21
N ARG A 91 -14.55 7.41 3.51
CA ARG A 91 -13.26 7.71 4.11
C ARG A 91 -12.94 6.69 5.18
N TYR A 92 -11.76 6.13 5.11
CA TYR A 92 -11.19 5.21 6.09
C TYR A 92 -9.79 5.68 6.44
N GLY A 93 -9.44 5.70 7.70
CA GLY A 93 -8.13 6.13 8.12
C GLY A 93 -7.79 5.77 9.54
N SER A 94 -6.54 5.98 9.88
CA SER A 94 -6.02 5.81 11.23
C SER A 94 -4.81 6.70 11.49
N GLU A 95 -4.53 6.87 12.76
CA GLU A 95 -3.28 7.39 13.27
C GLU A 95 -2.51 6.24 13.93
N ILE A 96 -1.27 6.07 13.52
CA ILE A 96 -0.38 5.00 13.96
C ILE A 96 0.97 5.57 14.37
N ASP A 97 1.69 4.89 15.22
CA ASP A 97 3.12 5.12 15.41
C ASP A 97 3.87 4.71 14.14
N ALA A 98 4.66 5.61 13.56
CA ALA A 98 5.30 5.41 12.26
C ALA A 98 6.39 4.33 12.26
N HIS A 99 6.97 4.02 13.42
CA HIS A 99 8.07 3.05 13.56
C HIS A 99 7.55 1.66 13.89
N THR A 100 6.63 1.59 14.85
CA THR A 100 6.12 0.31 15.37
C THR A 100 4.85 -0.14 14.68
N LEU A 101 4.20 0.71 13.90
CA LEU A 101 2.87 0.54 13.31
C LEU A 101 1.79 0.28 14.36
N ARG A 102 2.05 0.65 15.62
CA ARG A 102 1.06 0.53 16.68
C ARG A 102 -0.08 1.53 16.43
N PRO A 103 -1.31 1.05 16.35
CA PRO A 103 -2.46 1.92 16.15
C PRO A 103 -2.68 2.81 17.39
N ILE A 104 -3.20 4.02 17.18
CA ILE A 104 -3.60 4.97 18.20
C ILE A 104 -5.11 5.11 18.13
N LYS A 105 -5.62 5.42 16.94
CA LYS A 105 -7.05 5.53 16.67
C LYS A 105 -7.35 5.22 15.20
N ALA A 106 -8.58 4.83 14.92
CA ALA A 106 -9.06 4.64 13.57
C ALA A 106 -10.44 5.30 13.39
N TRP A 107 -10.74 5.67 12.16
CA TRP A 107 -12.02 6.25 11.79
C TRP A 107 -12.52 5.70 10.46
N SER A 108 -13.85 5.68 10.35
CA SER A 108 -14.56 5.53 9.10
C SER A 108 -15.65 6.56 9.01
N SER A 109 -15.87 7.12 7.85
CA SER A 109 -16.99 8.01 7.61
C SER A 109 -17.48 7.90 6.18
N TYR A 110 -18.77 8.09 6.00
CA TYR A 110 -19.34 8.18 4.67
C TYR A 110 -20.51 9.17 4.63
N ALA A 111 -20.69 9.78 3.48
CA ALA A 111 -21.92 10.45 3.10
C ALA A 111 -22.34 9.92 1.74
N TRP A 112 -23.53 9.33 1.65
CA TRP A 112 -24.01 8.68 0.44
C TRP A 112 -25.52 8.67 0.37
N ARG A 113 -26.10 9.21 -0.71
CA ARG A 113 -27.55 9.26 -0.94
C ARG A 113 -28.35 9.84 0.23
N GLY A 114 -27.86 10.94 0.80
CA GLY A 114 -28.51 11.59 1.95
C GLY A 114 -28.39 10.84 3.28
N ARG A 115 -27.65 9.73 3.33
CA ARG A 115 -27.27 9.04 4.55
C ARG A 115 -25.82 9.35 4.87
N SER A 116 -25.53 9.58 6.14
CA SER A 116 -24.16 9.75 6.62
C SER A 116 -23.95 8.98 7.90
N ASN A 117 -22.73 8.52 8.10
CA ASN A 117 -22.28 7.96 9.35
C ASN A 117 -20.80 8.32 9.55
N SER A 118 -20.40 8.45 10.79
CA SER A 118 -19.01 8.63 11.16
C SER A 118 -18.73 7.86 12.44
N LYS A 119 -17.62 7.16 12.48
CA LYS A 119 -17.15 6.42 13.62
C LYS A 119 -15.66 6.69 13.80
N GLU A 120 -15.26 7.03 15.00
CA GLU A 120 -13.86 7.19 15.41
C GLU A 120 -13.68 6.53 16.78
N GLU A 121 -12.66 5.69 16.91
CA GLU A 121 -12.39 4.96 18.15
C GLU A 121 -10.89 4.87 18.39
N PRO A 122 -10.44 4.97 19.65
CA PRO A 122 -9.09 4.57 20.02
C PRO A 122 -8.91 3.09 19.78
N ILE A 123 -7.71 2.68 19.33
CA ILE A 123 -7.36 1.28 19.12
C ILE A 123 -6.28 0.91 20.14
N GLU A 124 -6.65 0.14 21.12
CA GLU A 124 -5.72 -0.29 22.19
C GLU A 124 -4.95 -1.56 21.81
N GLN A 125 -5.55 -2.39 20.94
CA GLN A 125 -4.97 -3.67 20.53
C GLN A 125 -3.84 -3.46 19.54
N ALA A 126 -2.62 -3.89 19.90
CA ALA A 126 -1.47 -3.85 19.00
C ALA A 126 -1.71 -4.72 17.75
N GLY A 127 -1.23 -4.24 16.60
CA GLY A 127 -1.32 -4.98 15.33
C GLY A 127 -2.65 -4.87 14.58
N VAL A 128 -3.64 -4.16 15.16
CA VAL A 128 -4.89 -3.83 14.45
C VAL A 128 -4.67 -2.58 13.61
N LEU A 129 -4.90 -2.68 12.32
CA LEU A 129 -4.73 -1.58 11.36
C LEU A 129 -6.05 -1.32 10.63
N ASP A 130 -6.32 -0.09 10.22
CA ASP A 130 -7.36 0.17 9.24
C ASP A 130 -6.88 -0.22 7.82
N ILE A 131 -7.74 -0.08 6.81
CA ILE A 131 -7.41 -0.45 5.42
C ILE A 131 -6.21 0.34 4.90
N ALA A 132 -6.14 1.67 5.14
CA ALA A 132 -5.07 2.52 4.65
C ALA A 132 -3.72 2.20 5.33
N ALA A 133 -3.72 2.03 6.66
CA ALA A 133 -2.53 1.61 7.40
C ALA A 133 -2.11 0.17 7.06
N GLY A 134 -3.06 -0.71 6.76
CA GLY A 134 -2.80 -2.05 6.25
C GLY A 134 -2.03 -2.02 4.92
N ILE A 135 -2.45 -1.17 3.99
CA ILE A 135 -1.72 -0.94 2.73
C ILE A 135 -0.33 -0.38 3.00
N TYR A 136 -0.20 0.60 3.92
CA TYR A 136 1.09 1.14 4.33
C TYR A 136 2.01 0.04 4.87
N SER A 137 1.53 -0.80 5.78
CA SER A 137 2.28 -1.92 6.35
C SER A 137 2.78 -2.91 5.28
N ILE A 138 1.94 -3.25 4.29
CA ILE A 138 2.32 -4.14 3.19
C ILE A 138 3.37 -3.49 2.28
N ARG A 139 3.31 -2.18 2.07
CA ARG A 139 4.31 -1.43 1.31
C ARG A 139 5.67 -1.39 2.01
N GLN A 140 5.68 -1.22 3.35
CA GLN A 140 6.92 -1.17 4.14
C GLN A 140 7.64 -2.51 4.14
N ASP A 141 6.89 -3.58 4.30
CA ASP A 141 7.39 -4.95 4.37
C ASP A 141 6.47 -5.87 3.54
N PRO A 142 6.67 -5.92 2.20
CA PRO A 142 5.86 -6.76 1.33
C PRO A 142 6.05 -8.24 1.66
N PRO A 143 5.00 -8.95 2.10
CA PRO A 143 5.13 -10.35 2.50
C PRO A 143 5.49 -11.23 1.31
N THR A 144 6.43 -12.15 1.50
CA THR A 144 6.79 -13.19 0.53
C THR A 144 6.01 -14.48 0.75
N GLN A 145 5.37 -14.62 1.92
CA GLN A 145 4.51 -15.72 2.30
C GLN A 145 3.21 -15.17 2.90
N GLN A 146 2.25 -16.04 3.09
CA GLN A 146 1.00 -15.69 3.76
C GLN A 146 1.27 -15.07 5.15
N ARG A 147 0.69 -13.87 5.41
CA ARG A 147 0.79 -13.15 6.67
C ARG A 147 -0.60 -12.89 7.25
N ARG A 148 -0.79 -13.19 8.53
CA ARG A 148 -2.02 -12.82 9.24
C ARG A 148 -1.93 -11.39 9.73
N MET A 149 -3.05 -10.70 9.70
CA MET A 149 -3.24 -9.35 10.21
C MET A 149 -4.62 -9.22 10.83
N GLU A 150 -4.86 -8.13 11.54
CA GLU A 150 -6.18 -7.72 11.99
C GLU A 150 -6.53 -6.35 11.39
N ILE A 151 -7.74 -6.24 10.85
CA ILE A 151 -8.23 -5.00 10.24
C ILE A 151 -9.42 -4.46 11.03
N TRP A 152 -9.32 -3.19 11.43
CA TRP A 152 -10.44 -2.43 11.93
C TRP A 152 -11.25 -1.87 10.75
N SER A 153 -12.56 -2.08 10.79
CA SER A 153 -13.50 -1.50 9.83
C SER A 153 -14.85 -1.28 10.49
N ASP A 154 -15.34 -0.05 10.43
CA ASP A 154 -16.66 0.33 10.93
C ASP A 154 -16.92 -0.06 12.43
N GLY A 155 -15.87 0.06 13.27
CA GLY A 155 -15.93 -0.23 14.70
C GLY A 155 -15.85 -1.70 15.06
N LYS A 156 -15.37 -2.53 14.16
CA LYS A 156 -15.11 -3.95 14.39
C LYS A 156 -13.72 -4.33 13.95
N VAL A 157 -13.14 -5.30 14.64
CA VAL A 157 -11.85 -5.89 14.32
C VAL A 157 -12.05 -7.25 13.67
N TYR A 158 -11.49 -7.43 12.49
CA TYR A 158 -11.60 -8.64 11.70
C TYR A 158 -10.25 -9.31 11.49
N PRO A 159 -10.14 -10.62 11.70
CA PRO A 159 -8.97 -11.37 11.28
C PRO A 159 -8.92 -11.48 9.75
N VAL A 160 -7.77 -11.14 9.18
CA VAL A 160 -7.53 -11.24 7.74
C VAL A 160 -6.22 -11.94 7.45
N VAL A 161 -6.09 -12.39 6.23
CA VAL A 161 -4.86 -12.94 5.68
C VAL A 161 -4.44 -12.13 4.44
N VAL A 162 -3.17 -11.78 4.40
CA VAL A 162 -2.50 -11.21 3.23
C VAL A 162 -1.79 -12.34 2.50
N MET A 163 -2.16 -12.55 1.24
CA MET A 163 -1.57 -13.58 0.38
C MET A 163 -0.80 -12.92 -0.75
N PRO A 164 0.51 -13.14 -0.89
CA PRO A 164 1.23 -12.78 -2.09
C PRO A 164 0.79 -13.70 -3.23
N LEU A 165 0.34 -13.12 -4.35
CA LEU A 165 -0.11 -13.86 -5.54
C LEU A 165 0.93 -13.85 -6.66
N GLY A 166 2.11 -13.24 -6.41
CA GLY A 166 3.20 -13.17 -7.39
C GLY A 166 3.22 -11.85 -8.15
N VAL A 167 3.56 -11.92 -9.42
CA VAL A 167 3.70 -10.76 -10.30
C VAL A 167 2.67 -10.84 -11.41
N ASP A 168 1.87 -9.78 -11.52
CA ASP A 168 0.89 -9.60 -12.58
C ASP A 168 1.39 -8.56 -13.57
N ARG A 169 1.21 -8.84 -14.86
CA ARG A 169 1.45 -7.88 -15.92
C ARG A 169 0.17 -7.08 -16.17
N ARG A 170 0.22 -5.80 -15.86
CA ARG A 170 -0.92 -4.89 -15.96
C ARG A 170 -0.65 -3.78 -16.97
N ARG A 171 -1.67 -3.05 -17.38
CA ARG A 171 -1.51 -1.82 -18.17
C ARG A 171 -1.66 -0.61 -17.25
N SER A 172 -0.67 0.27 -17.24
CA SER A 172 -0.76 1.55 -16.55
C SER A 172 -1.78 2.48 -17.22
N ALA A 173 -2.14 3.56 -16.55
CA ALA A 173 -3.01 4.60 -17.13
C ALA A 173 -2.45 5.18 -18.46
N SER A 174 -1.12 5.13 -18.68
CA SER A 174 -0.48 5.52 -19.94
C SER A 174 -0.51 4.43 -21.01
N GLY A 175 -1.14 3.28 -20.76
CA GLY A 175 -1.22 2.13 -21.67
C GLY A 175 0.03 1.24 -21.73
N LYS A 176 1.10 1.59 -21.01
CA LYS A 176 2.32 0.77 -20.94
C LYS A 176 2.09 -0.47 -20.08
N ALA A 177 2.63 -1.61 -20.54
CA ALA A 177 2.66 -2.81 -19.71
C ALA A 177 3.67 -2.64 -18.57
N VAL A 178 3.24 -2.92 -17.36
CA VAL A 178 4.06 -2.88 -16.13
C VAL A 178 3.87 -4.18 -15.36
N ASP A 179 4.95 -4.64 -14.76
CA ASP A 179 4.93 -5.81 -13.89
C ASP A 179 4.78 -5.33 -12.45
N LEU A 180 3.71 -5.76 -11.77
CA LEU A 180 3.36 -5.34 -10.42
C LEU A 180 3.31 -6.55 -9.48
N ARG A 181 3.70 -6.36 -8.21
CA ARG A 181 3.50 -7.36 -7.17
C ARG A 181 2.03 -7.35 -6.74
N HIS A 182 1.39 -8.50 -6.78
CA HIS A 182 -0.02 -8.64 -6.43
C HIS A 182 -0.18 -9.28 -5.04
N PHE A 183 -1.01 -8.65 -4.21
CA PHE A 183 -1.40 -9.12 -2.89
C PHE A 183 -2.92 -9.18 -2.78
N SER A 184 -3.42 -10.22 -2.13
CA SER A 184 -4.85 -10.33 -1.84
C SER A 184 -5.07 -10.40 -0.34
N ILE A 185 -5.95 -9.54 0.19
CA ILE A 185 -6.33 -9.48 1.59
C ILE A 185 -7.76 -9.98 1.73
N ARG A 186 -7.97 -10.99 2.56
CA ARG A 186 -9.27 -11.65 2.73
C ARG A 186 -9.54 -11.97 4.19
N GLY A 187 -10.82 -11.92 4.58
CA GLY A 187 -11.25 -12.35 5.90
C GLY A 187 -10.99 -13.84 6.13
N VAL A 188 -10.60 -14.18 7.34
CA VAL A 188 -10.38 -15.55 7.79
C VAL A 188 -11.58 -15.98 8.62
N ASP A 189 -12.03 -17.22 8.42
CA ASP A 189 -13.04 -17.84 9.29
C ASP A 189 -12.36 -18.32 10.57
N LEU A 190 -12.78 -17.77 11.71
CA LEU A 190 -12.38 -18.21 13.04
C LEU A 190 -13.61 -18.48 13.86
N PRO A 191 -13.58 -19.48 14.77
CA PRO A 191 -14.62 -19.67 15.77
C PRO A 191 -14.80 -18.37 16.56
N ASP A 192 -16.03 -18.01 16.87
CA ASP A 192 -16.41 -16.88 17.73
C ASP A 192 -16.00 -15.47 17.23
N ARG A 193 -15.54 -15.36 16.00
CA ARG A 193 -15.22 -14.06 15.37
C ARG A 193 -15.92 -13.87 14.03
N GLU A 194 -16.48 -12.69 13.84
CA GLU A 194 -17.10 -12.34 12.57
C GLU A 194 -16.03 -12.26 11.47
N ARG A 195 -16.28 -12.93 10.34
CA ARG A 195 -15.41 -12.85 9.17
C ARG A 195 -15.58 -11.51 8.47
N TRP A 196 -14.49 -10.88 8.07
CA TRP A 196 -14.53 -9.76 7.15
C TRP A 196 -15.08 -10.18 5.79
N LYS A 197 -16.20 -9.57 5.39
CA LYS A 197 -16.88 -9.88 4.12
C LYS A 197 -16.27 -9.13 2.93
N GLY A 198 -15.35 -8.20 3.20
CA GLY A 198 -14.60 -7.50 2.18
C GLY A 198 -13.48 -8.37 1.59
N LYS A 199 -13.02 -7.94 0.43
CA LYS A 199 -11.80 -8.39 -0.22
C LYS A 199 -11.07 -7.16 -0.71
N LEU A 200 -9.76 -7.13 -0.55
CA LEU A 200 -8.90 -6.12 -1.13
C LEU A 200 -7.81 -6.82 -1.93
N ASP A 201 -7.69 -6.47 -3.21
CA ASP A 201 -6.51 -6.82 -4.01
C ASP A 201 -5.69 -5.55 -4.20
N LEU A 202 -4.38 -5.67 -4.06
CA LEU A 202 -3.41 -4.57 -4.08
C LEU A 202 -2.28 -4.90 -5.04
N TRP A 203 -2.02 -4.01 -5.99
CA TRP A 203 -0.87 -4.10 -6.89
C TRP A 203 0.13 -3.01 -6.59
N LEU A 204 1.34 -3.42 -6.21
CA LEU A 204 2.46 -2.54 -5.90
C LEU A 204 3.50 -2.55 -7.02
N SER A 205 4.11 -1.40 -7.27
CA SER A 205 5.30 -1.34 -8.11
C SER A 205 6.40 -2.23 -7.52
N ARG A 206 7.32 -2.69 -8.39
CA ARG A 206 8.39 -3.60 -7.99
C ARG A 206 9.63 -2.89 -7.44
N ASP A 207 9.70 -1.58 -7.61
CA ASP A 207 10.76 -0.75 -7.08
C ASP A 207 10.68 -0.60 -5.54
N GLU A 208 11.66 0.07 -4.98
CA GLU A 208 11.73 0.33 -3.54
C GLU A 208 10.57 1.21 -3.03
N ALA A 209 10.00 2.07 -3.88
CA ALA A 209 8.87 2.91 -3.48
C ALA A 209 7.62 2.09 -3.17
N ALA A 210 7.49 0.89 -3.75
CA ALA A 210 6.32 0.03 -3.61
C ALA A 210 5.01 0.83 -3.78
N THR A 211 4.96 1.64 -4.83
CA THR A 211 3.83 2.51 -5.14
C THR A 211 2.55 1.68 -5.32
N PRO A 212 1.46 2.01 -4.64
CA PRO A 212 0.18 1.32 -4.82
C PRO A 212 -0.48 1.79 -6.12
N VAL A 213 -0.22 1.05 -7.20
CA VAL A 213 -0.64 1.41 -8.55
C VAL A 213 -2.11 1.12 -8.78
N GLU A 214 -2.60 0.05 -8.18
CA GLU A 214 -3.98 -0.41 -8.36
C GLU A 214 -4.50 -1.00 -7.06
N ILE A 215 -5.75 -0.68 -6.72
CA ILE A 215 -6.45 -1.17 -5.54
C ILE A 215 -7.85 -1.61 -5.97
N LEU A 216 -8.21 -2.84 -5.67
CA LEU A 216 -9.55 -3.35 -5.90
C LEU A 216 -10.21 -3.68 -4.55
N LEU A 217 -11.23 -2.93 -4.22
CA LEU A 217 -12.06 -3.16 -3.03
C LEU A 217 -13.34 -3.86 -3.45
N SER A 218 -13.53 -5.08 -2.97
CA SER A 218 -14.74 -5.85 -3.23
C SER A 218 -15.53 -6.03 -1.94
N ARG A 219 -16.81 -5.69 -1.94
CA ARG A 219 -17.73 -5.94 -0.83
C ARG A 219 -19.10 -6.30 -1.35
N ASN A 220 -19.60 -7.49 -0.97
CA ASN A 220 -20.89 -8.02 -1.41
C ASN A 220 -20.97 -8.12 -2.96
N LEU A 221 -21.71 -7.21 -3.59
CA LEU A 221 -22.01 -7.20 -5.02
C LEU A 221 -21.35 -6.03 -5.76
N ALA A 222 -20.49 -5.26 -5.09
CA ALA A 222 -19.84 -4.09 -5.68
C ALA A 222 -18.32 -4.21 -5.58
N ASP A 223 -17.66 -3.99 -6.69
CA ASP A 223 -16.21 -3.85 -6.79
C ASP A 223 -15.89 -2.40 -7.10
N VAL A 224 -15.04 -1.78 -6.29
CA VAL A 224 -14.50 -0.45 -6.53
C VAL A 224 -13.04 -0.61 -6.95
N HIS A 225 -12.76 -0.30 -8.19
CA HIS A 225 -11.44 -0.40 -8.79
C HIS A 225 -10.80 0.99 -8.85
N LEU A 226 -9.69 1.18 -8.15
CA LEU A 226 -8.91 2.41 -8.14
C LEU A 226 -7.63 2.20 -8.94
N GLU A 227 -7.39 3.07 -9.93
CA GLU A 227 -6.19 3.13 -10.74
C GLU A 227 -5.46 4.44 -10.51
N LEU A 228 -4.16 4.37 -10.27
CA LEU A 228 -3.30 5.54 -10.08
C LEU A 228 -3.30 6.42 -11.34
N LYS A 229 -3.44 7.75 -11.14
CA LYS A 229 -3.44 8.76 -12.22
C LYS A 229 -2.06 9.00 -12.81
#